data_dc53aefa0e327058f5734bf51c41a77e
#
_entry.id   dc53aefa0e327058f5734bf51c41a77e
#
_cell.length_a   1.000
_cell.length_b   1.000
_cell.length_c   1.000
_cell.angle_alpha   90.00
_cell.angle_beta   90.00
_cell.angle_gamma   90.00
#
_symmetry.space_group_name_H-M   'P 1'
#
loop_
_entity.id
_entity.type
_entity.pdbx_description
1 polymer ?
#
loop_
_entity_poly.entity_id
_entity_poly.type
_entity_poly.pdbx_seq_one_letter_code
_entity_poly.pdbx_strand_id
1 'polypeptide(L)'
;MKLATETDSKLEFIIDAKLVETAQQMKEIVHKIEVSRSSVQEDTVVKDVVHEILENERRKVNIIIHNVPELDSKDRENRVDHDKKEIISIAGFINVDIDIVKVIRLGKKVEGKDRLMLAKLKEGTMVRECLSNAKKLKTVDDWKVFITPELDKQERLRNKELHAELWRHRKDGEENLIIHKGKIVDKKKPTLKHFLTEDTKVKLGLQD
;
A
#
# COMPACT_ATOMS: atom_id res chain seq x y z
N MET A 1 8.31 -35.98 8.33
CA MET A 1 8.18 -35.11 9.52
C MET A 1 9.37 -34.20 9.83
N LYS A 2 10.46 -34.17 9.04
CA LYS A 2 11.62 -33.27 9.28
C LYS A 2 11.58 -31.91 8.59
N LEU A 3 10.69 -31.70 7.63
CA LEU A 3 10.61 -30.44 6.87
C LEU A 3 9.77 -29.32 7.56
N ALA A 4 8.85 -29.69 8.43
CA ALA A 4 8.02 -28.71 9.16
C ALA A 4 8.77 -27.98 10.28
N THR A 5 9.73 -28.63 10.93
CA THR A 5 10.52 -28.07 12.04
C THR A 5 11.56 -27.05 11.57
N GLU A 6 12.04 -27.15 10.33
CA GLU A 6 13.05 -26.22 9.76
C GLU A 6 12.42 -24.90 9.30
N THR A 7 11.18 -24.94 8.85
CA THR A 7 10.42 -23.75 8.46
C THR A 7 9.95 -22.94 9.66
N ASP A 8 9.54 -23.60 10.73
CA ASP A 8 9.13 -22.95 11.99
C ASP A 8 10.32 -22.26 12.65
N SER A 9 11.49 -22.90 12.71
CA SER A 9 12.72 -22.31 13.26
C SER A 9 13.20 -21.09 12.44
N LYS A 10 13.07 -21.10 11.12
CA LYS A 10 13.38 -19.94 10.27
C LYS A 10 12.38 -18.80 10.45
N LEU A 11 11.11 -19.12 10.65
CA LEU A 11 10.07 -18.12 10.94
C LEU A 11 10.29 -17.45 12.30
N GLU A 12 10.59 -18.22 13.34
CA GLU A 12 10.94 -17.69 14.67
C GLU A 12 12.16 -16.75 14.59
N PHE A 13 13.22 -17.16 13.88
CA PHE A 13 14.40 -16.32 13.70
C PHE A 13 14.12 -15.01 12.98
N ILE A 14 13.23 -15.03 11.97
CA ILE A 14 12.82 -13.81 11.23
C ILE A 14 11.95 -12.90 12.11
N ILE A 15 11.09 -13.48 12.93
CA ILE A 15 10.24 -12.74 13.87
C ILE A 15 11.10 -12.08 14.94
N ASP A 16 12.04 -12.81 15.53
CA ASP A 16 12.95 -12.29 16.55
C ASP A 16 13.86 -11.17 15.99
N ALA A 17 14.39 -11.35 14.78
CA ALA A 17 15.20 -10.34 14.12
C ALA A 17 14.41 -9.04 13.87
N LYS A 18 13.13 -9.15 13.44
CA LYS A 18 12.25 -7.98 13.27
C LYS A 18 11.86 -7.35 14.59
N LEU A 19 11.66 -8.15 15.64
CA LEU A 19 11.36 -7.64 16.98
C LEU A 19 12.55 -6.83 17.53
N VAL A 20 13.78 -7.32 17.34
CA VAL A 20 15.01 -6.62 17.73
C VAL A 20 15.17 -5.33 16.93
N GLU A 21 14.93 -5.35 15.62
CA GLU A 21 15.03 -4.15 14.77
C GLU A 21 14.00 -3.07 15.17
N THR A 22 12.75 -3.47 15.43
CA THR A 22 11.72 -2.54 15.91
C THR A 22 12.01 -2.01 17.32
N ALA A 23 12.56 -2.85 18.22
CA ALA A 23 12.97 -2.42 19.55
C ALA A 23 14.15 -1.45 19.48
N GLN A 24 15.08 -1.63 18.55
CA GLN A 24 16.19 -0.72 18.31
C GLN A 24 15.72 0.63 17.78
N GLN A 25 14.80 0.62 16.80
CA GLN A 25 14.17 1.84 16.27
C GLN A 25 13.39 2.60 17.36
N MET A 26 12.67 1.89 18.23
CA MET A 26 12.01 2.52 19.39
C MET A 26 13.00 3.14 20.37
N LYS A 27 14.14 2.48 20.66
CA LYS A 27 15.20 3.04 21.51
C LYS A 27 15.81 4.30 20.90
N GLU A 28 16.03 4.33 19.60
CA GLU A 28 16.53 5.54 18.91
C GLU A 28 15.54 6.69 18.95
N ILE A 29 14.24 6.40 18.80
CA ILE A 29 13.18 7.40 18.92
C ILE A 29 13.11 7.92 20.36
N VAL A 30 13.14 7.04 21.36
CA VAL A 30 13.16 7.41 22.77
C VAL A 30 14.40 8.25 23.09
N HIS A 31 15.58 7.86 22.60
CA HIS A 31 16.82 8.63 22.81
C HIS A 31 16.76 10.03 22.15
N LYS A 32 16.21 10.13 20.92
CA LYS A 32 15.97 11.44 20.28
C LYS A 32 14.98 12.30 21.06
N ILE A 33 13.97 11.69 21.66
CA ILE A 33 13.01 12.36 22.56
C ILE A 33 13.71 12.82 23.85
N GLU A 34 14.57 12.00 24.45
CA GLU A 34 15.31 12.32 25.68
C GLU A 34 16.31 13.46 25.47
N VAL A 35 17.01 13.50 24.33
CA VAL A 35 17.96 14.58 23.97
C VAL A 35 17.21 15.91 23.70
N SER A 36 15.97 15.85 23.23
CA SER A 36 15.12 17.05 23.02
C SER A 36 14.52 17.61 24.32
N ARG A 37 14.73 16.96 25.44
CA ARG A 37 14.01 17.16 26.74
C ARG A 37 14.33 18.45 27.52
N SER A 38 14.88 19.47 26.91
CA SER A 38 15.30 20.69 27.63
C SER A 38 14.40 21.93 27.46
N SER A 39 13.14 21.79 27.01
CA SER A 39 12.19 22.92 27.06
C SER A 39 10.72 22.49 27.12
N VAL A 40 9.93 23.28 27.87
CA VAL A 40 8.54 23.10 28.34
C VAL A 40 7.43 22.93 27.23
N GLN A 41 7.79 22.68 25.97
CA GLN A 41 6.83 22.42 24.88
C GLN A 41 6.67 20.91 24.59
N GLU A 42 7.19 20.04 25.44
CA GLU A 42 7.46 18.63 25.15
C GLU A 42 6.23 17.73 25.11
N ASP A 43 5.24 17.94 25.98
CA ASP A 43 4.09 17.01 26.11
C ASP A 43 3.17 17.00 24.88
N THR A 44 3.08 18.10 24.15
CA THR A 44 2.27 18.19 22.93
C THR A 44 2.96 17.53 21.75
N VAL A 45 4.25 17.77 21.57
CA VAL A 45 5.03 17.18 20.44
C VAL A 45 5.09 15.66 20.55
N VAL A 46 5.31 15.12 21.75
CA VAL A 46 5.33 13.67 21.97
C VAL A 46 3.97 13.03 21.67
N LYS A 47 2.88 13.66 22.11
CA LYS A 47 1.51 13.20 21.82
C LYS A 47 1.21 13.21 20.32
N ASP A 48 1.64 14.25 19.62
CA ASP A 48 1.42 14.38 18.18
C ASP A 48 2.20 13.32 17.40
N VAL A 49 3.47 13.07 17.77
CA VAL A 49 4.29 12.02 17.13
C VAL A 49 3.73 10.63 17.41
N VAL A 50 3.32 10.34 18.63
CA VAL A 50 2.69 9.06 18.97
C VAL A 50 1.37 8.89 18.21
N HIS A 51 0.56 9.93 18.13
CA HIS A 51 -0.68 9.91 17.37
C HIS A 51 -0.41 9.65 15.86
N GLU A 52 0.57 10.31 15.29
CA GLU A 52 0.97 10.11 13.89
C GLU A 52 1.44 8.68 13.63
N ILE A 53 2.25 8.11 14.52
CA ILE A 53 2.69 6.71 14.41
C ILE A 53 1.49 5.75 14.43
N LEU A 54 0.58 5.92 15.41
CA LEU A 54 -0.61 5.08 15.53
C LEU A 54 -1.54 5.20 14.32
N GLU A 55 -1.71 6.41 13.80
CA GLU A 55 -2.50 6.65 12.59
C GLU A 55 -1.85 6.02 11.34
N ASN A 56 -0.52 6.06 11.24
CA ASN A 56 0.21 5.41 10.16
C ASN A 56 0.05 3.89 10.22
N GLU A 57 0.18 3.27 11.42
CA GLU A 57 -0.07 1.84 11.59
C GLU A 57 -1.52 1.47 11.24
N ARG A 58 -2.49 2.29 11.64
CA ARG A 58 -3.90 2.10 11.30
C ARG A 58 -4.13 2.11 9.78
N ARG A 59 -3.44 2.99 9.03
CA ARG A 59 -3.57 3.10 7.57
C ARG A 59 -2.95 1.91 6.83
N LYS A 60 -1.93 1.26 7.38
CA LYS A 60 -1.25 0.10 6.75
C LYS A 60 -2.17 -1.10 6.47
N VAL A 61 -3.27 -1.21 7.19
CA VAL A 61 -4.26 -2.28 7.02
C VAL A 61 -5.47 -1.85 6.17
N ASN A 62 -5.44 -0.66 5.60
CA ASN A 62 -6.55 -0.10 4.85
C ASN A 62 -6.22 0.03 3.35
N ILE A 63 -7.22 -0.23 2.52
CA ILE A 63 -7.20 0.08 1.09
C ILE A 63 -8.35 1.02 0.74
N ILE A 64 -8.13 1.85 -0.26
CA ILE A 64 -9.17 2.69 -0.88
C ILE A 64 -9.49 2.10 -2.25
N ILE A 65 -10.76 1.83 -2.46
CA ILE A 65 -11.26 1.31 -3.74
C ILE A 65 -12.09 2.40 -4.40
N HIS A 66 -11.81 2.64 -5.66
CA HIS A 66 -12.38 3.71 -6.47
C HIS A 66 -13.36 3.15 -7.49
N ASN A 67 -14.37 3.94 -7.83
CA ASN A 67 -15.32 3.68 -8.91
C ASN A 67 -16.12 2.37 -8.74
N VAL A 68 -16.46 2.03 -7.51
CA VAL A 68 -17.39 0.93 -7.22
C VAL A 68 -18.78 1.52 -7.03
N PRO A 69 -19.79 1.09 -7.82
CA PRO A 69 -21.16 1.60 -7.72
C PRO A 69 -21.72 1.48 -6.31
N GLU A 70 -22.53 2.46 -5.92
CA GLU A 70 -23.21 2.43 -4.62
C GLU A 70 -24.61 1.84 -4.78
N LEU A 71 -24.98 0.92 -3.89
CA LEU A 71 -26.35 0.46 -3.80
C LEU A 71 -27.26 1.58 -3.30
N ASP A 72 -28.28 1.91 -4.06
CA ASP A 72 -29.31 2.87 -3.63
C ASP A 72 -30.36 2.17 -2.77
N SER A 73 -30.04 1.98 -1.51
CA SER A 73 -30.93 1.40 -0.50
C SER A 73 -31.03 2.33 0.71
N LYS A 74 -32.20 2.43 1.31
CA LYS A 74 -32.40 3.16 2.56
C LYS A 74 -31.77 2.42 3.74
N ASP A 75 -31.71 1.09 3.65
CA ASP A 75 -31.15 0.25 4.68
C ASP A 75 -29.62 0.27 4.66
N ARG A 76 -29.04 0.56 5.82
CA ARG A 76 -27.59 0.63 5.99
C ARG A 76 -26.92 -0.74 5.90
N GLU A 77 -27.56 -1.79 6.44
CA GLU A 77 -26.99 -3.13 6.46
C GLU A 77 -26.88 -3.66 5.03
N ASN A 78 -27.94 -3.51 4.24
CA ASN A 78 -27.94 -3.90 2.83
C ASN A 78 -26.85 -3.20 2.02
N ARG A 79 -26.59 -1.91 2.28
CA ARG A 79 -25.48 -1.18 1.62
C ARG A 79 -24.12 -1.72 2.01
N VAL A 80 -23.92 -2.00 3.30
CA VAL A 80 -22.63 -2.54 3.79
C VAL A 80 -22.37 -3.95 3.25
N ASP A 81 -23.40 -4.79 3.20
CA ASP A 81 -23.28 -6.14 2.67
C ASP A 81 -23.03 -6.16 1.17
N HIS A 82 -23.67 -5.25 0.42
CA HIS A 82 -23.36 -5.03 -0.98
C HIS A 82 -21.89 -4.64 -1.16
N ASP A 83 -21.43 -3.62 -0.43
CA ASP A 83 -20.05 -3.15 -0.51
C ASP A 83 -19.04 -4.25 -0.17
N LYS A 84 -19.31 -5.11 0.83
CA LYS A 84 -18.47 -6.25 1.14
C LYS A 84 -18.42 -7.26 0.00
N LYS A 85 -19.56 -7.58 -0.63
CA LYS A 85 -19.63 -8.49 -1.77
C LYS A 85 -18.82 -7.97 -2.95
N GLU A 86 -18.92 -6.67 -3.24
CA GLU A 86 -18.11 -6.03 -4.29
C GLU A 86 -16.62 -6.15 -4.01
N ILE A 87 -16.18 -5.90 -2.77
CA ILE A 87 -14.76 -6.04 -2.40
C ILE A 87 -14.29 -7.48 -2.56
N ILE A 88 -15.08 -8.46 -2.11
CA ILE A 88 -14.74 -9.89 -2.23
C ILE A 88 -14.65 -10.27 -3.72
N SER A 89 -15.57 -9.79 -4.56
CA SER A 89 -15.53 -10.01 -6.00
C SER A 89 -14.26 -9.43 -6.65
N ILE A 90 -13.91 -8.20 -6.30
CA ILE A 90 -12.69 -7.54 -6.76
C ILE A 90 -11.44 -8.31 -6.32
N ALA A 91 -11.38 -8.74 -5.06
CA ALA A 91 -10.26 -9.52 -4.51
C ALA A 91 -10.14 -10.90 -5.19
N GLY A 92 -11.26 -11.57 -5.42
CA GLY A 92 -11.30 -12.82 -6.19
C GLY A 92 -10.77 -12.65 -7.61
N PHE A 93 -11.14 -11.56 -8.30
CA PHE A 93 -10.64 -11.26 -9.64
C PHE A 93 -9.11 -11.06 -9.68
N ILE A 94 -8.54 -10.41 -8.69
CA ILE A 94 -7.08 -10.23 -8.60
C ILE A 94 -6.35 -11.42 -7.98
N ASN A 95 -7.07 -12.51 -7.61
CA ASN A 95 -6.55 -13.70 -6.93
C ASN A 95 -5.88 -13.38 -5.59
N VAL A 96 -6.57 -12.66 -4.73
CA VAL A 96 -6.13 -12.36 -3.36
C VAL A 96 -7.21 -12.79 -2.39
N ASP A 97 -6.83 -13.57 -1.39
CA ASP A 97 -7.71 -13.89 -0.26
C ASP A 97 -7.67 -12.77 0.76
N ILE A 98 -8.83 -12.30 1.21
CA ILE A 98 -8.94 -11.16 2.11
C ILE A 98 -9.92 -11.43 3.25
N ASP A 99 -9.57 -10.92 4.43
CA ASP A 99 -10.44 -10.87 5.60
C ASP A 99 -10.80 -9.40 5.90
N ILE A 100 -12.08 -9.06 5.69
CA ILE A 100 -12.58 -7.69 5.79
C ILE A 100 -13.10 -7.44 7.21
N VAL A 101 -12.42 -6.55 7.93
CA VAL A 101 -12.83 -6.13 9.28
C VAL A 101 -13.94 -5.07 9.21
N LYS A 102 -13.83 -4.11 8.27
CA LYS A 102 -14.77 -2.98 8.17
C LYS A 102 -14.78 -2.39 6.76
N VAL A 103 -15.97 -1.93 6.34
CA VAL A 103 -16.15 -1.19 5.09
C VAL A 103 -16.84 0.14 5.37
N ILE A 104 -16.37 1.21 4.74
CA ILE A 104 -16.92 2.56 4.90
C ILE A 104 -16.87 3.28 3.56
N ARG A 105 -17.98 3.92 3.15
CA ARG A 105 -17.99 4.92 2.07
C ARG A 105 -17.54 6.27 2.59
N LEU A 106 -16.54 6.87 1.95
CA LEU A 106 -15.94 8.13 2.36
C LEU A 106 -16.65 9.34 1.76
N GLY A 107 -16.89 10.35 2.58
CA GLY A 107 -17.48 11.61 2.16
C GLY A 107 -19.02 11.62 2.10
N LYS A 108 -19.57 12.73 1.64
CA LYS A 108 -21.02 12.91 1.47
C LYS A 108 -21.47 12.28 0.15
N LYS A 109 -22.67 11.65 0.12
CA LYS A 109 -23.27 11.16 -1.11
C LYS A 109 -23.61 12.36 -2.01
N VAL A 110 -23.19 12.29 -3.25
CA VAL A 110 -23.48 13.28 -4.30
C VAL A 110 -24.12 12.51 -5.44
N GLU A 111 -25.21 13.04 -5.99
CA GLU A 111 -25.91 12.43 -7.11
C GLU A 111 -24.99 12.25 -8.33
N GLY A 112 -25.04 11.07 -8.94
CA GLY A 112 -24.22 10.73 -10.10
C GLY A 112 -22.73 10.49 -9.82
N LYS A 113 -22.32 10.42 -8.53
CA LYS A 113 -20.93 10.11 -8.17
C LYS A 113 -20.86 9.06 -7.08
N ASP A 114 -20.17 7.97 -7.37
CA ASP A 114 -19.88 6.96 -6.38
C ASP A 114 -18.79 7.45 -5.41
N ARG A 115 -19.04 7.29 -4.11
CA ARG A 115 -18.06 7.63 -3.08
C ARG A 115 -16.94 6.61 -3.05
N LEU A 116 -15.76 7.07 -2.68
CA LEU A 116 -14.62 6.18 -2.40
C LEU A 116 -14.99 5.18 -1.30
N MET A 117 -14.54 3.96 -1.45
CA MET A 117 -14.76 2.90 -0.48
C MET A 117 -13.46 2.58 0.26
N LEU A 118 -13.48 2.73 1.58
CA LEU A 118 -12.39 2.30 2.45
C LEU A 118 -12.71 0.92 2.97
N ALA A 119 -11.81 -0.02 2.75
CA ALA A 119 -11.84 -1.34 3.35
C ALA A 119 -10.68 -1.50 4.33
N LYS A 120 -11.03 -1.82 5.60
CA LYS A 120 -10.07 -2.24 6.60
C LYS A 120 -9.94 -3.75 6.53
N LEU A 121 -8.75 -4.24 6.23
CA LEU A 121 -8.39 -5.64 6.22
C LEU A 121 -7.80 -6.05 7.58
N LYS A 122 -7.75 -7.35 7.83
CA LYS A 122 -7.21 -7.89 9.07
C LYS A 122 -5.71 -7.66 9.19
N GLU A 123 -4.98 -7.78 8.09
CA GLU A 123 -3.53 -7.74 8.05
C GLU A 123 -2.98 -6.85 6.93
N GLY A 124 -1.84 -6.21 7.18
CA GLY A 124 -1.15 -5.40 6.17
C GLY A 124 -0.54 -6.22 5.03
N THR A 125 -0.35 -7.52 5.21
CA THR A 125 0.05 -8.47 4.14
C THR A 125 -0.99 -8.52 3.04
N MET A 126 -2.27 -8.64 3.39
CA MET A 126 -3.39 -8.62 2.44
C MET A 126 -3.44 -7.30 1.65
N VAL A 127 -3.18 -6.17 2.30
CA VAL A 127 -3.09 -4.86 1.63
C VAL A 127 -1.99 -4.86 0.56
N ARG A 128 -0.79 -5.36 0.89
CA ARG A 128 0.33 -5.43 -0.06
C ARG A 128 0.02 -6.34 -1.24
N GLU A 129 -0.63 -7.46 -1.00
CA GLU A 129 -1.06 -8.39 -2.06
C GLU A 129 -2.11 -7.75 -2.96
N CYS A 130 -3.12 -7.09 -2.40
CA CYS A 130 -4.11 -6.34 -3.17
C CYS A 130 -3.44 -5.29 -4.07
N LEU A 131 -2.55 -4.47 -3.52
CA LEU A 131 -1.86 -3.41 -4.26
C LEU A 131 -0.93 -3.98 -5.35
N SER A 132 -0.21 -5.05 -5.08
CA SER A 132 0.68 -5.71 -6.05
C SER A 132 -0.08 -6.30 -7.23
N ASN A 133 -1.28 -6.85 -6.97
CA ASN A 133 -2.13 -7.47 -7.97
C ASN A 133 -3.13 -6.50 -8.62
N ALA A 134 -3.28 -5.28 -8.10
CA ALA A 134 -4.24 -4.27 -8.60
C ALA A 134 -4.10 -3.96 -10.09
N LYS A 135 -2.90 -4.17 -10.68
CA LYS A 135 -2.67 -4.03 -12.12
C LYS A 135 -3.56 -4.94 -12.97
N LYS A 136 -4.01 -6.08 -12.44
CA LYS A 136 -4.91 -7.01 -13.12
C LYS A 136 -6.28 -6.37 -13.40
N LEU A 137 -6.73 -5.43 -12.57
CA LEU A 137 -8.00 -4.71 -12.79
C LEU A 137 -8.01 -3.88 -14.08
N LYS A 138 -6.85 -3.49 -14.58
CA LYS A 138 -6.72 -2.74 -15.85
C LYS A 138 -6.94 -3.59 -17.11
N THR A 139 -7.00 -4.91 -16.97
CA THR A 139 -7.20 -5.83 -18.11
C THR A 139 -8.67 -5.97 -18.50
N VAL A 140 -9.58 -5.39 -17.74
CA VAL A 140 -11.03 -5.41 -18.00
C VAL A 140 -11.44 -4.04 -18.50
N ASP A 141 -11.73 -3.95 -19.79
CA ASP A 141 -11.98 -2.69 -20.50
C ASP A 141 -13.13 -1.85 -19.90
N ASP A 142 -14.16 -2.51 -19.39
CA ASP A 142 -15.33 -1.82 -18.79
C ASP A 142 -15.18 -1.52 -17.29
N TRP A 143 -14.18 -2.08 -16.63
CA TRP A 143 -13.97 -1.92 -15.18
C TRP A 143 -13.01 -0.76 -14.90
N LYS A 144 -13.57 0.40 -14.59
CA LYS A 144 -12.77 1.57 -14.15
C LYS A 144 -12.35 1.49 -12.68
N VAL A 145 -12.50 0.32 -12.04
CA VAL A 145 -12.15 0.10 -10.64
C VAL A 145 -10.63 0.09 -10.48
N PHE A 146 -10.15 0.77 -9.45
CA PHE A 146 -8.74 0.69 -9.06
C PHE A 146 -8.56 0.78 -7.54
N ILE A 147 -7.46 0.23 -7.04
CA ILE A 147 -7.13 0.14 -5.62
C ILE A 147 -5.92 1.01 -5.32
N THR A 148 -5.98 1.79 -4.25
CA THR A 148 -4.87 2.58 -3.72
C THR A 148 -4.69 2.35 -2.23
N PRO A 149 -3.49 2.57 -1.66
CA PRO A 149 -3.33 2.58 -0.21
C PRO A 149 -4.07 3.78 0.42
N GLU A 150 -4.45 3.68 1.68
CA GLU A 150 -4.87 4.86 2.44
C GLU A 150 -3.62 5.69 2.78
N LEU A 151 -3.56 6.90 2.24
CA LEU A 151 -2.47 7.84 2.44
C LEU A 151 -2.90 8.96 3.38
N ASP A 152 -1.97 9.55 4.12
CA ASP A 152 -2.21 10.77 4.86
C ASP A 152 -2.42 11.98 3.94
N LYS A 153 -2.72 13.14 4.52
CA LYS A 153 -2.98 14.36 3.75
C LYS A 153 -1.74 14.85 3.00
N GLN A 154 -0.57 14.76 3.62
CA GLN A 154 0.70 15.23 3.03
C GLN A 154 1.14 14.31 1.90
N GLU A 155 1.06 12.99 2.10
CA GLU A 155 1.35 12.00 1.07
C GLU A 155 0.42 12.13 -0.15
N ARG A 156 -0.88 12.36 0.09
CA ARG A 156 -1.83 12.61 -1.00
C ARG A 156 -1.48 13.87 -1.79
N LEU A 157 -1.08 14.96 -1.09
CA LEU A 157 -0.67 16.19 -1.75
C LEU A 157 0.60 15.99 -2.57
N ARG A 158 1.61 15.36 -1.98
CA ARG A 158 2.87 15.02 -2.68
C ARG A 158 2.62 14.16 -3.91
N ASN A 159 1.79 13.12 -3.80
CA ASN A 159 1.45 12.28 -4.94
C ASN A 159 0.72 13.06 -6.04
N LYS A 160 -0.18 13.98 -5.66
CA LYS A 160 -0.86 14.85 -6.63
C LYS A 160 0.13 15.74 -7.38
N GLU A 161 1.10 16.31 -6.69
CA GLU A 161 2.17 17.14 -7.28
C GLU A 161 3.04 16.32 -8.23
N LEU A 162 3.49 15.12 -7.80
CA LEU A 162 4.27 14.21 -8.64
C LEU A 162 3.52 13.78 -9.90
N HIS A 163 2.23 13.51 -9.79
CA HIS A 163 1.42 13.18 -10.97
C HIS A 163 1.24 14.38 -11.90
N ALA A 164 1.07 15.58 -11.36
CA ALA A 164 0.98 16.81 -12.16
C ALA A 164 2.31 17.13 -12.87
N GLU A 165 3.45 16.88 -12.21
CA GLU A 165 4.78 17.02 -12.78
C GLU A 165 5.03 15.98 -13.89
N LEU A 166 4.74 14.70 -13.62
CA LEU A 166 4.82 13.64 -14.62
C LEU A 166 3.97 13.93 -15.87
N TRP A 167 2.79 14.52 -15.66
CA TRP A 167 1.92 14.88 -16.76
C TRP A 167 2.50 16.02 -17.62
N ARG A 168 3.20 17.00 -17.00
CA ARG A 168 3.93 18.05 -17.71
C ARG A 168 5.05 17.47 -18.57
N HIS A 169 5.90 16.62 -18.00
CA HIS A 169 6.98 15.93 -18.73
C HIS A 169 6.44 15.13 -19.92
N ARG A 170 5.32 14.43 -19.75
CA ARG A 170 4.70 13.70 -20.86
C ARG A 170 4.18 14.61 -21.97
N LYS A 171 3.66 15.79 -21.64
CA LYS A 171 3.30 16.81 -22.64
C LYS A 171 4.50 17.34 -23.41
N ASP A 172 5.65 17.42 -22.76
CA ASP A 172 6.90 17.89 -23.36
C ASP A 172 7.61 16.77 -24.18
N GLY A 173 6.95 15.59 -24.34
CA GLY A 173 7.44 14.48 -25.15
C GLY A 173 8.24 13.42 -24.41
N GLU A 174 8.38 13.53 -23.08
CA GLU A 174 9.10 12.56 -22.24
C GLU A 174 8.19 11.41 -21.80
N GLU A 175 7.82 10.51 -22.71
CA GLU A 175 6.84 9.44 -22.47
C GLU A 175 7.35 8.31 -21.56
N ASN A 176 8.67 8.17 -21.41
CA ASN A 176 9.29 7.05 -20.71
C ASN A 176 9.41 7.24 -19.19
N LEU A 177 8.80 8.27 -18.63
CA LEU A 177 8.85 8.56 -17.21
C LEU A 177 7.75 7.84 -16.41
N ILE A 178 8.11 7.38 -15.20
CA ILE A 178 7.19 6.79 -14.23
C ILE A 178 7.48 7.34 -12.83
N ILE A 179 6.48 7.30 -11.98
CA ILE A 179 6.68 7.55 -10.55
C ILE A 179 7.10 6.23 -9.88
N HIS A 180 8.26 6.22 -9.27
CA HIS A 180 8.78 5.11 -8.49
C HIS A 180 9.33 5.61 -7.16
N LYS A 181 8.85 5.05 -6.04
CA LYS A 181 9.25 5.44 -4.67
C LYS A 181 9.22 6.96 -4.42
N GLY A 182 8.14 7.63 -4.87
CA GLY A 182 7.96 9.06 -4.66
C GLY A 182 8.91 9.96 -5.46
N LYS A 183 9.47 9.45 -6.57
CA LYS A 183 10.31 10.21 -7.51
C LYS A 183 9.93 9.89 -8.94
N ILE A 184 10.08 10.86 -9.84
CA ILE A 184 9.96 10.65 -11.27
C ILE A 184 11.28 10.07 -11.76
N VAL A 185 11.22 8.91 -12.43
CA VAL A 185 12.38 8.19 -12.94
C VAL A 185 12.09 7.64 -14.33
N ASP A 186 13.13 7.43 -15.11
CA ASP A 186 13.01 6.75 -16.39
C ASP A 186 12.55 5.31 -16.22
N LYS A 187 11.60 4.89 -17.03
CA LYS A 187 11.18 3.51 -17.15
C LYS A 187 12.33 2.70 -17.78
N LYS A 188 13.25 2.21 -16.95
CA LYS A 188 14.33 1.35 -17.44
C LYS A 188 13.71 0.16 -18.18
N LYS A 189 14.00 0.01 -19.46
CA LYS A 189 13.73 -1.25 -20.16
C LYS A 189 14.48 -2.33 -19.39
N PRO A 190 13.82 -3.46 -19.02
CA PRO A 190 14.53 -4.56 -18.39
C PRO A 190 15.61 -5.03 -19.37
N THR A 191 16.86 -4.72 -19.10
CA THR A 191 17.98 -5.28 -19.83
C THR A 191 18.05 -6.76 -19.50
N LEU A 192 18.15 -7.60 -20.51
CA LEU A 192 18.25 -9.07 -20.39
C LEU A 192 19.32 -9.48 -19.37
N LYS A 193 20.38 -8.67 -19.20
CA LYS A 193 21.45 -8.81 -18.20
C LYS A 193 20.94 -8.87 -16.73
N HIS A 194 19.77 -8.33 -16.41
CA HIS A 194 19.25 -8.33 -15.04
C HIS A 194 18.54 -9.62 -14.62
N PHE A 195 18.21 -10.48 -15.61
CA PHE A 195 17.54 -11.76 -15.39
C PHE A 195 18.48 -12.97 -15.48
N LEU A 196 19.72 -12.74 -15.88
CA LEU A 196 20.73 -13.79 -15.97
C LEU A 196 21.54 -13.79 -14.69
N THR A 197 21.36 -14.81 -13.87
CA THR A 197 22.33 -15.12 -12.80
C THR A 197 23.68 -15.45 -13.43
N GLU A 198 24.79 -15.25 -12.73
CA GLU A 198 26.14 -15.58 -13.22
C GLU A 198 26.22 -17.02 -13.76
N ASP A 199 25.54 -17.98 -13.11
CA ASP A 199 25.44 -19.36 -13.56
C ASP A 199 24.75 -19.53 -14.92
N THR A 200 23.80 -18.63 -15.22
CA THR A 200 23.06 -18.66 -16.48
C THR A 200 23.88 -17.99 -17.61
N LYS A 201 24.66 -16.98 -17.30
CA LYS A 201 25.60 -16.34 -18.24
C LYS A 201 26.67 -17.32 -18.72
N VAL A 202 27.25 -18.08 -17.77
CA VAL A 202 28.24 -19.12 -18.06
C VAL A 202 27.67 -20.23 -18.96
N LYS A 203 26.43 -20.67 -18.70
CA LYS A 203 25.76 -21.70 -19.52
C LYS A 203 25.41 -21.24 -20.93
N LEU A 204 25.24 -19.94 -21.17
CA LEU A 204 24.90 -19.35 -22.45
C LEU A 204 26.12 -18.82 -23.21
N GLY A 205 27.35 -18.97 -22.66
CA GLY A 205 28.59 -18.53 -23.30
C GLY A 205 28.71 -17.02 -23.50
N LEU A 206 27.95 -16.23 -22.72
CA LEU A 206 27.99 -14.76 -22.75
C LEU A 206 29.10 -14.29 -21.80
N GLN A 207 30.32 -14.14 -22.33
CA GLN A 207 31.41 -13.42 -21.64
C GLN A 207 31.32 -11.94 -21.98
N ASP A 208 31.68 -11.09 -21.02
CA ASP A 208 31.71 -9.62 -21.14
C ASP A 208 32.66 -9.13 -22.23
#